data_0b705c25a3a1ea08bde7a9cf8959d116
#
_entry.id   0b705c25a3a1ea08bde7a9cf8959d116
#
_cell.length_a   1.000
_cell.length_b   1.000
_cell.length_c   1.000
_cell.angle_alpha   90.00
_cell.angle_beta   90.00
_cell.angle_gamma   90.00
#
_symmetry.space_group_name_H-M   'P 1'
#
loop_
_entity.id
_entity.type
_entity.pdbx_description
1 polymer ?
#
loop_
_entity_poly.entity_id
_entity_poly.type
_entity_poly.pdbx_seq_one_letter_code
_entity_poly.pdbx_strand_id
1 'polypeptide(L)'
;MSCWKYWPKIEEIAKKLESYGVDSLDDISSLNSVDLNEITQLLDEIEVIAHDTEIDFDSAKHILDDEKMNKALKLIRKFYLYIGARLETSNAMEIIESDDPHATLDTFHFYERYQGLLTNESKLAHWHDDKTFVFVGSGPLPLTLILFREKFGCKCIGIEIQEEVAELSRKVIKALGLDDGIEILVGDETLLKEIDYDILMVAAFAEPKERVFSNVWEIVDEKTPVLVRTYSGMRAILYAPLTDTILRGFHKEIMLLPIGNSNNTSVLLRKVI
;
A
#
# COMPACT_ATOMS: atom_id res chain seq x y z
N MET A 1 27.10 -15.07 5.06
CA MET A 1 26.63 -16.21 5.89
C MET A 1 25.61 -15.79 6.98
N SER A 2 25.50 -14.53 7.39
CA SER A 2 24.52 -14.08 8.43
C SER A 2 23.06 -14.09 7.97
N CYS A 3 22.82 -14.02 6.68
CA CYS A 3 21.49 -13.84 6.09
C CYS A 3 20.54 -15.04 6.29
N TRP A 4 21.08 -16.24 6.45
CA TRP A 4 20.29 -17.47 6.68
C TRP A 4 19.87 -17.68 8.13
N LYS A 5 20.23 -16.76 9.05
CA LYS A 5 19.81 -16.85 10.46
C LYS A 5 18.28 -16.87 10.61
N TYR A 6 17.55 -16.26 9.68
CA TYR A 6 16.08 -16.17 9.71
C TYR A 6 15.38 -17.30 8.93
N TRP A 7 16.09 -18.06 8.11
CA TRP A 7 15.46 -19.09 7.29
C TRP A 7 14.59 -20.09 8.07
N PRO A 8 15.07 -20.69 9.16
CA PRO A 8 14.24 -21.62 9.93
C PRO A 8 12.92 -21.01 10.39
N LYS A 9 12.95 -19.73 10.79
CA LYS A 9 11.76 -19.01 11.24
C LYS A 9 10.81 -18.69 10.09
N ILE A 10 11.35 -18.23 8.97
CA ILE A 10 10.56 -17.95 7.76
C ILE A 10 9.89 -19.21 7.24
N GLU A 11 10.61 -20.33 7.21
CA GLU A 11 10.08 -21.63 6.79
C GLU A 11 8.97 -22.14 7.73
N GLU A 12 9.14 -21.99 9.03
CA GLU A 12 8.13 -22.34 10.04
C GLU A 12 6.85 -21.54 9.82
N ILE A 13 6.97 -20.22 9.69
CA ILE A 13 5.84 -19.33 9.46
C ILE A 13 5.13 -19.66 8.16
N ALA A 14 5.89 -19.86 7.06
CA ALA A 14 5.30 -20.23 5.78
C ALA A 14 4.52 -21.55 5.84
N LYS A 15 5.02 -22.55 6.56
CA LYS A 15 4.30 -23.83 6.79
C LYS A 15 3.00 -23.64 7.57
N LYS A 16 3.01 -22.78 8.60
CA LYS A 16 1.81 -22.45 9.36
C LYS A 16 0.79 -21.71 8.48
N LEU A 17 1.20 -20.70 7.72
CA LEU A 17 0.32 -19.98 6.79
C LEU A 17 -0.29 -20.93 5.75
N GLU A 18 0.49 -21.89 5.22
CA GLU A 18 -0.02 -22.89 4.28
C GLU A 18 -1.13 -23.76 4.89
N SER A 19 -1.04 -24.07 6.18
CA SER A 19 -2.00 -24.94 6.87
C SER A 19 -3.41 -24.35 7.00
N TYR A 20 -3.58 -23.03 6.86
CA TYR A 20 -4.89 -22.37 6.85
C TYR A 20 -5.68 -22.59 5.56
N GLY A 21 -5.03 -23.05 4.47
CA GLY A 21 -5.72 -23.36 3.21
C GLY A 21 -6.38 -22.17 2.53
N VAL A 22 -5.87 -20.96 2.75
CA VAL A 22 -6.41 -19.72 2.18
C VAL A 22 -5.90 -19.53 0.76
N ASP A 23 -6.82 -19.40 -0.21
CA ASP A 23 -6.50 -19.16 -1.62
C ASP A 23 -7.09 -17.88 -2.19
N SER A 24 -8.05 -17.27 -1.49
CA SER A 24 -8.77 -16.06 -1.91
C SER A 24 -9.00 -15.08 -0.74
N LEU A 25 -9.47 -13.87 -1.05
CA LEU A 25 -9.95 -12.91 -0.05
C LEU A 25 -11.20 -13.41 0.68
N ASP A 26 -12.05 -14.19 0.00
CA ASP A 26 -13.26 -14.76 0.60
C ASP A 26 -12.90 -15.78 1.68
N ASP A 27 -11.83 -16.57 1.48
CA ASP A 27 -11.33 -17.49 2.50
C ASP A 27 -10.87 -16.74 3.75
N ILE A 28 -10.14 -15.63 3.60
CA ILE A 28 -9.74 -14.75 4.71
C ILE A 28 -10.97 -14.15 5.42
N SER A 29 -11.98 -13.74 4.66
CA SER A 29 -13.22 -13.18 5.22
C SER A 29 -14.00 -14.21 6.04
N SER A 30 -13.85 -15.50 5.75
CA SER A 30 -14.48 -16.62 6.44
C SER A 30 -13.74 -17.10 7.69
N LEU A 31 -12.48 -16.66 7.90
CA LEU A 31 -11.70 -17.03 9.09
C LEU A 31 -12.34 -16.50 10.37
N ASN A 32 -12.31 -17.30 11.41
CA ASN A 32 -12.70 -16.86 12.74
C ASN A 32 -11.65 -15.90 13.33
N SER A 33 -12.03 -15.20 14.41
CA SER A 33 -11.16 -14.21 15.05
C SER A 33 -9.86 -14.78 15.63
N VAL A 34 -9.87 -16.05 16.06
CA VAL A 34 -8.69 -16.71 16.63
C VAL A 34 -7.66 -16.95 15.53
N ASP A 35 -8.07 -17.55 14.39
CA ASP A 35 -7.19 -17.81 13.25
C ASP A 35 -6.67 -16.50 12.67
N LEU A 36 -7.54 -15.47 12.54
CA LEU A 36 -7.15 -14.16 12.04
C LEU A 36 -6.07 -13.52 12.92
N ASN A 37 -6.23 -13.58 14.24
CA ASN A 37 -5.23 -13.05 15.17
C ASN A 37 -3.91 -13.82 15.10
N GLU A 38 -3.94 -15.15 14.98
CA GLU A 38 -2.73 -15.97 14.85
C GLU A 38 -1.98 -15.64 13.55
N ILE A 39 -2.69 -15.52 12.42
CA ILE A 39 -2.09 -15.14 11.14
C ILE A 39 -1.47 -13.74 11.23
N THR A 40 -2.16 -12.78 11.85
CA THR A 40 -1.64 -11.42 12.04
C THR A 40 -0.34 -11.45 12.84
N GLN A 41 -0.28 -12.21 13.94
CA GLN A 41 0.95 -12.37 14.72
C GLN A 41 2.10 -13.00 13.91
N LEU A 42 1.80 -13.99 13.08
CA LEU A 42 2.81 -14.59 12.20
C LEU A 42 3.37 -13.58 11.19
N LEU A 43 2.52 -12.69 10.66
CA LEU A 43 2.96 -11.62 9.76
C LEU A 43 3.76 -10.53 10.51
N ASP A 44 3.39 -10.19 11.75
CA ASP A 44 4.16 -9.27 12.60
C ASP A 44 5.57 -9.83 12.86
N GLU A 45 5.72 -11.15 13.07
CA GLU A 45 7.04 -11.78 13.18
C GLU A 45 7.86 -11.67 11.88
N ILE A 46 7.22 -11.78 10.71
CA ILE A 46 7.88 -11.52 9.42
C ILE A 46 8.29 -10.05 9.28
N GLU A 47 7.46 -9.12 9.78
CA GLU A 47 7.80 -7.70 9.76
C GLU A 47 9.02 -7.37 10.63
N VAL A 48 9.19 -8.01 11.77
CA VAL A 48 10.42 -7.88 12.56
C VAL A 48 11.65 -8.26 11.73
N ILE A 49 11.57 -9.34 10.96
CA ILE A 49 12.65 -9.74 10.05
C ILE A 49 12.83 -8.73 8.91
N ALA A 50 11.72 -8.23 8.34
CA ALA A 50 11.73 -7.23 7.28
C ALA A 50 12.37 -5.89 7.72
N HIS A 51 12.30 -5.57 9.01
CA HIS A 51 12.87 -4.36 9.59
C HIS A 51 14.33 -4.48 10.05
N ASP A 52 14.97 -5.64 9.86
CA ASP A 52 16.39 -5.79 10.20
C ASP A 52 17.27 -4.92 9.29
N THR A 53 17.78 -3.84 9.85
CA THR A 53 18.66 -2.87 9.18
C THR A 53 20.11 -3.31 9.06
N GLU A 54 20.51 -4.41 9.71
CA GLU A 54 21.85 -4.98 9.58
C GLU A 54 22.03 -5.71 8.25
N ILE A 55 20.94 -6.03 7.55
CA ILE A 55 20.96 -6.65 6.23
C ILE A 55 20.94 -5.55 5.17
N ASP A 56 22.06 -5.37 4.47
CA ASP A 56 22.15 -4.43 3.34
C ASP A 56 21.29 -4.87 2.15
N PHE A 57 21.11 -3.96 1.17
CA PHE A 57 20.23 -4.21 0.02
C PHE A 57 20.70 -5.36 -0.86
N ASP A 58 22.01 -5.53 -1.07
CA ASP A 58 22.55 -6.58 -1.92
C ASP A 58 22.38 -7.95 -1.24
N SER A 59 22.64 -8.02 0.06
CA SER A 59 22.39 -9.20 0.88
C SER A 59 20.90 -9.55 0.89
N ALA A 60 20.01 -8.58 1.08
CA ALA A 60 18.57 -8.79 1.04
C ALA A 60 18.11 -9.34 -0.31
N LYS A 61 18.59 -8.75 -1.40
CA LYS A 61 18.28 -9.23 -2.75
C LYS A 61 18.74 -10.68 -2.94
N HIS A 62 19.96 -11.00 -2.53
CA HIS A 62 20.51 -12.36 -2.65
C HIS A 62 19.69 -13.38 -1.86
N ILE A 63 19.19 -13.01 -0.66
CA ILE A 63 18.31 -13.87 0.15
C ILE A 63 16.98 -14.11 -0.55
N LEU A 64 16.35 -13.03 -1.00
CA LEU A 64 14.98 -13.09 -1.54
C LEU A 64 14.94 -13.71 -2.95
N ASP A 65 16.05 -13.67 -3.68
CA ASP A 65 16.19 -14.33 -4.99
C ASP A 65 16.56 -15.82 -4.89
N ASP A 66 16.84 -16.35 -3.70
CA ASP A 66 17.13 -17.77 -3.52
C ASP A 66 15.89 -18.64 -3.79
N GLU A 67 16.05 -19.70 -4.57
CA GLU A 67 14.94 -20.60 -4.96
C GLU A 67 14.18 -21.17 -3.75
N LYS A 68 14.88 -21.39 -2.62
CA LYS A 68 14.24 -21.88 -1.38
C LYS A 68 13.20 -20.90 -0.83
N MET A 69 13.40 -19.58 -1.07
CA MET A 69 12.47 -18.56 -0.64
C MET A 69 11.19 -18.49 -1.48
N ASN A 70 11.20 -18.99 -2.72
CA ASN A 70 10.09 -18.80 -3.67
C ASN A 70 8.72 -19.20 -3.12
N LYS A 71 8.63 -20.38 -2.46
CA LYS A 71 7.36 -20.83 -1.88
C LYS A 71 6.95 -19.98 -0.68
N ALA A 72 7.88 -19.69 0.22
CA ALA A 72 7.64 -18.87 1.40
C ALA A 72 7.21 -17.44 1.02
N LEU A 73 7.89 -16.82 0.05
CA LEU A 73 7.55 -15.48 -0.44
C LEU A 73 6.13 -15.41 -1.02
N LYS A 74 5.73 -16.42 -1.81
CA LYS A 74 4.37 -16.46 -2.37
C LYS A 74 3.31 -16.49 -1.27
N LEU A 75 3.52 -17.31 -0.24
CA LEU A 75 2.59 -17.42 0.89
C LEU A 75 2.57 -16.14 1.72
N ILE A 76 3.73 -15.67 2.17
CA ILE A 76 3.85 -14.46 3.01
C ILE A 76 3.20 -13.28 2.30
N ARG A 77 3.54 -13.02 1.03
CA ARG A 77 3.01 -11.89 0.26
C ARG A 77 1.50 -12.00 0.03
N LYS A 78 0.99 -13.21 -0.23
CA LYS A 78 -0.45 -13.47 -0.35
C LYS A 78 -1.19 -13.13 0.94
N PHE A 79 -0.73 -13.68 2.06
CA PHE A 79 -1.36 -13.41 3.35
C PHE A 79 -1.21 -11.94 3.78
N TYR A 80 -0.04 -11.33 3.55
CA TYR A 80 0.17 -9.92 3.85
C TYR A 80 -0.82 -9.01 3.12
N LEU A 81 -1.04 -9.25 1.82
CA LEU A 81 -2.03 -8.54 1.02
C LEU A 81 -3.45 -8.76 1.55
N TYR A 82 -3.84 -10.01 1.78
CA TYR A 82 -5.20 -10.37 2.16
C TYR A 82 -5.57 -9.91 3.57
N ILE A 83 -4.65 -10.05 4.53
CA ILE A 83 -4.86 -9.56 5.90
C ILE A 83 -4.94 -8.03 5.90
N GLY A 84 -4.06 -7.34 5.16
CA GLY A 84 -4.13 -5.89 5.01
C GLY A 84 -5.50 -5.44 4.51
N ALA A 85 -5.99 -6.01 3.41
CA ALA A 85 -7.32 -5.70 2.86
C ALA A 85 -8.46 -6.00 3.85
N ARG A 86 -8.36 -7.10 4.61
CA ARG A 86 -9.34 -7.47 5.64
C ARG A 86 -9.37 -6.46 6.79
N LEU A 87 -8.21 -6.02 7.26
CA LEU A 87 -8.11 -5.05 8.35
C LEU A 87 -8.61 -3.67 7.91
N GLU A 88 -8.29 -3.22 6.70
CA GLU A 88 -8.82 -1.97 6.14
C GLU A 88 -10.35 -2.03 6.01
N THR A 89 -10.90 -3.12 5.50
CA THR A 89 -12.36 -3.30 5.37
C THR A 89 -13.05 -3.31 6.73
N SER A 90 -12.49 -4.03 7.73
CA SER A 90 -13.06 -4.07 9.07
C SER A 90 -13.08 -2.70 9.71
N ASN A 91 -11.95 -1.98 9.68
CA ASN A 91 -11.87 -0.64 10.27
C ASN A 91 -12.78 0.37 9.53
N ALA A 92 -12.91 0.26 8.20
CA ALA A 92 -13.85 1.06 7.44
C ALA A 92 -15.30 0.88 7.93
N MET A 93 -15.72 -0.36 8.21
CA MET A 93 -17.05 -0.66 8.76
C MET A 93 -17.21 -0.13 10.19
N GLU A 94 -16.19 -0.29 11.04
CA GLU A 94 -16.18 0.24 12.40
C GLU A 94 -16.30 1.78 12.42
N ILE A 95 -15.60 2.50 11.53
CA ILE A 95 -15.71 3.95 11.40
C ILE A 95 -17.12 4.38 11.05
N ILE A 96 -17.78 3.69 10.11
CA ILE A 96 -19.14 4.02 9.66
C ILE A 96 -20.16 3.82 10.78
N GLU A 97 -19.97 2.83 11.64
CA GLU A 97 -20.86 2.49 12.75
C GLU A 97 -20.54 3.24 14.06
N SER A 98 -19.43 3.98 14.10
CA SER A 98 -18.93 4.63 15.30
C SER A 98 -19.66 5.94 15.62
N ASP A 99 -19.86 6.19 16.91
CA ASP A 99 -20.28 7.51 17.42
C ASP A 99 -19.15 8.55 17.34
N ASP A 100 -17.88 8.11 17.27
CA ASP A 100 -16.69 8.94 17.08
C ASP A 100 -15.79 8.35 15.96
N PRO A 101 -16.09 8.64 14.68
CA PRO A 101 -15.37 8.11 13.54
C PRO A 101 -13.88 8.42 13.52
N HIS A 102 -13.48 9.64 13.97
CA HIS A 102 -12.07 10.03 14.00
C HIS A 102 -11.30 9.26 15.07
N ALA A 103 -11.83 9.11 16.29
CA ALA A 103 -11.20 8.29 17.31
C ALA A 103 -11.09 6.82 16.87
N THR A 104 -12.07 6.29 16.15
CA THR A 104 -12.01 4.93 15.58
C THR A 104 -10.92 4.81 14.53
N LEU A 105 -10.79 5.80 13.64
CA LEU A 105 -9.73 5.84 12.62
C LEU A 105 -8.33 5.81 13.28
N ASP A 106 -8.12 6.56 14.35
CA ASP A 106 -6.85 6.62 15.08
C ASP A 106 -6.44 5.26 15.70
N THR A 107 -7.40 4.35 15.92
CA THR A 107 -7.13 2.98 16.42
C THR A 107 -6.77 1.98 15.31
N PHE A 108 -6.78 2.39 14.04
CA PHE A 108 -6.43 1.49 12.95
C PHE A 108 -5.03 0.92 13.11
N HIS A 109 -4.91 -0.41 13.00
CA HIS A 109 -3.66 -1.14 13.23
C HIS A 109 -2.44 -0.58 12.47
N PHE A 110 -2.65 -0.03 11.27
CA PHE A 110 -1.58 0.53 10.44
C PHE A 110 -1.51 2.07 10.47
N TYR A 111 -2.26 2.76 11.33
CA TYR A 111 -2.35 4.22 11.33
C TYR A 111 -0.98 4.89 11.43
N GLU A 112 -0.13 4.48 12.38
CA GLU A 112 1.23 5.00 12.53
C GLU A 112 2.09 4.82 11.28
N ARG A 113 1.90 3.72 10.53
CA ARG A 113 2.63 3.47 9.28
C ARG A 113 2.27 4.51 8.23
N TYR A 114 0.99 4.85 8.11
CA TYR A 114 0.52 5.87 7.18
C TYR A 114 0.99 7.27 7.58
N GLN A 115 1.13 7.58 8.87
CA GLN A 115 1.76 8.81 9.33
C GLN A 115 3.25 8.89 8.90
N GLY A 116 3.97 7.78 8.97
CA GLY A 116 5.33 7.68 8.44
C GLY A 116 5.39 7.89 6.92
N LEU A 117 4.47 7.28 6.17
CA LEU A 117 4.34 7.47 4.72
C LEU A 117 4.03 8.93 4.38
N LEU A 118 3.04 9.54 5.03
CA LEU A 118 2.71 10.96 4.87
C LEU A 118 3.93 11.86 5.11
N THR A 119 4.74 11.54 6.12
CA THR A 119 5.95 12.31 6.45
C THR A 119 6.99 12.23 5.31
N ASN A 120 7.16 11.09 4.67
CA ASN A 120 8.05 10.95 3.54
C ASN A 120 7.46 11.57 2.27
N GLU A 121 6.24 11.22 1.93
CA GLU A 121 5.57 11.62 0.70
C GLU A 121 5.33 13.13 0.64
N SER A 122 5.15 13.78 1.80
CA SER A 122 5.06 15.24 1.87
C SER A 122 6.32 15.97 1.38
N LYS A 123 7.45 15.29 1.27
CA LYS A 123 8.72 15.85 0.78
C LYS A 123 8.91 15.66 -0.73
N LEU A 124 8.07 14.83 -1.38
CA LEU A 124 8.25 14.40 -2.77
C LEU A 124 7.53 15.30 -3.78
N ALA A 125 6.59 16.13 -3.34
CA ALA A 125 5.85 17.05 -4.20
C ALA A 125 5.52 18.35 -3.45
N HIS A 126 5.09 19.38 -4.21
CA HIS A 126 4.64 20.65 -3.64
C HIS A 126 3.13 20.56 -3.35
N TRP A 127 2.81 20.35 -2.08
CA TRP A 127 1.45 20.22 -1.58
C TRP A 127 0.89 21.54 -1.12
N HIS A 128 -0.27 21.94 -1.67
CA HIS A 128 -1.01 23.15 -1.34
C HIS A 128 -2.52 22.90 -1.43
N ASP A 129 -3.33 23.76 -0.85
CA ASP A 129 -4.79 23.68 -0.85
C ASP A 129 -5.43 23.91 -2.23
N ASP A 130 -4.73 24.58 -3.15
CA ASP A 130 -5.12 24.79 -4.55
C ASP A 130 -4.81 23.57 -5.45
N LYS A 131 -4.16 22.51 -4.92
CA LYS A 131 -3.77 21.33 -5.70
C LYS A 131 -4.82 20.24 -5.69
N THR A 132 -4.90 19.52 -6.81
CA THR A 132 -5.67 18.28 -6.93
C THR A 132 -4.73 17.08 -6.89
N PHE A 133 -4.95 16.23 -5.91
CA PHE A 133 -4.22 14.98 -5.70
C PHE A 133 -5.07 13.78 -6.10
N VAL A 134 -4.58 12.95 -7.02
CA VAL A 134 -5.25 11.70 -7.44
C VAL A 134 -4.50 10.49 -6.92
N PHE A 135 -5.23 9.52 -6.38
CA PHE A 135 -4.70 8.27 -5.86
C PHE A 135 -5.37 7.07 -6.53
N VAL A 136 -4.62 6.32 -7.35
CA VAL A 136 -5.08 5.10 -8.03
C VAL A 136 -4.94 3.90 -7.10
N GLY A 137 -6.05 3.18 -6.88
CA GLY A 137 -6.16 2.07 -5.94
C GLY A 137 -6.39 2.54 -4.51
N SER A 138 -7.43 3.36 -4.29
CA SER A 138 -7.68 4.01 -3.00
C SER A 138 -8.12 3.05 -1.89
N GLY A 139 -8.69 1.89 -2.25
CA GLY A 139 -9.12 0.87 -1.29
C GLY A 139 -10.36 1.23 -0.47
N PRO A 140 -10.77 0.37 0.47
CA PRO A 140 -11.97 0.57 1.28
C PRO A 140 -11.78 1.62 2.38
N LEU A 141 -10.55 1.77 2.88
CA LEU A 141 -10.15 2.78 3.85
C LEU A 141 -9.15 3.75 3.18
N PRO A 142 -9.60 4.87 2.59
CA PRO A 142 -8.76 5.74 1.78
C PRO A 142 -7.87 6.64 2.66
N LEU A 143 -7.14 6.03 3.60
CA LEU A 143 -6.38 6.71 4.65
C LEU A 143 -5.32 7.67 4.08
N THR A 144 -4.72 7.32 2.95
CA THR A 144 -3.80 8.24 2.25
C THR A 144 -4.49 9.54 1.87
N LEU A 145 -5.67 9.49 1.25
CA LEU A 145 -6.43 10.68 0.86
C LEU A 145 -6.86 11.50 2.07
N ILE A 146 -7.36 10.82 3.11
CA ILE A 146 -7.78 11.44 4.37
C ILE A 146 -6.63 12.25 4.97
N LEU A 147 -5.48 11.62 5.19
CA LEU A 147 -4.31 12.27 5.80
C LEU A 147 -3.76 13.43 4.96
N PHE A 148 -3.77 13.32 3.63
CA PHE A 148 -3.33 14.41 2.75
C PHE A 148 -4.32 15.56 2.73
N ARG A 149 -5.64 15.28 2.72
CA ARG A 149 -6.68 16.32 2.84
C ARG A 149 -6.56 17.08 4.15
N GLU A 150 -6.47 16.37 5.27
CA GLU A 150 -6.35 16.98 6.59
C GLU A 150 -5.08 17.83 6.73
N LYS A 151 -3.95 17.35 6.22
CA LYS A 151 -2.66 18.04 6.37
C LYS A 151 -2.49 19.23 5.44
N PHE A 152 -2.95 19.13 4.19
CA PHE A 152 -2.63 20.11 3.15
C PHE A 152 -3.85 20.87 2.63
N GLY A 153 -5.06 20.45 2.97
CA GLY A 153 -6.30 21.06 2.45
C GLY A 153 -6.55 20.83 0.97
N CYS A 154 -5.71 20.06 0.25
CA CYS A 154 -5.82 19.83 -1.18
C CYS A 154 -7.11 19.06 -1.53
N LYS A 155 -7.64 19.26 -2.75
CA LYS A 155 -8.68 18.40 -3.29
C LYS A 155 -8.09 17.00 -3.53
N CYS A 156 -8.78 15.96 -3.08
CA CYS A 156 -8.35 14.58 -3.22
C CYS A 156 -9.34 13.76 -4.06
N ILE A 157 -8.84 12.94 -4.98
CA ILE A 157 -9.65 12.04 -5.80
C ILE A 157 -9.06 10.64 -5.68
N GLY A 158 -9.85 9.69 -5.20
CA GLY A 158 -9.54 8.26 -5.22
C GLY A 158 -10.12 7.61 -6.46
N ILE A 159 -9.36 6.72 -7.09
CA ILE A 159 -9.83 5.83 -8.15
C ILE A 159 -9.79 4.41 -7.59
N GLU A 160 -10.95 3.74 -7.57
CA GLU A 160 -11.07 2.35 -7.11
C GLU A 160 -11.84 1.54 -8.14
N ILE A 161 -11.27 0.37 -8.53
CA ILE A 161 -11.82 -0.44 -9.61
C ILE A 161 -13.07 -1.22 -9.19
N GLN A 162 -13.18 -1.57 -7.91
CA GLN A 162 -14.29 -2.35 -7.37
C GLN A 162 -15.37 -1.42 -6.82
N GLU A 163 -16.57 -1.50 -7.37
CA GLU A 163 -17.69 -0.63 -7.00
C GLU A 163 -18.07 -0.73 -5.52
N GLU A 164 -18.12 -1.96 -4.96
CA GLU A 164 -18.45 -2.18 -3.56
C GLU A 164 -17.40 -1.59 -2.63
N VAL A 165 -16.12 -1.65 -3.02
CA VAL A 165 -15.00 -1.07 -2.26
C VAL A 165 -15.06 0.46 -2.32
N ALA A 166 -15.34 1.03 -3.49
CA ALA A 166 -15.52 2.47 -3.66
C ALA A 166 -16.71 3.01 -2.85
N GLU A 167 -17.83 2.28 -2.82
CA GLU A 167 -19.00 2.65 -2.01
C GLU A 167 -18.70 2.62 -0.51
N LEU A 168 -17.94 1.62 -0.04
CA LEU A 168 -17.48 1.56 1.34
C LEU A 168 -16.59 2.78 1.68
N SER A 169 -15.64 3.07 0.81
CA SER A 169 -14.75 4.23 0.92
C SER A 169 -15.52 5.57 1.00
N ARG A 170 -16.54 5.78 0.16
CA ARG A 170 -17.40 6.96 0.20
C ARG A 170 -18.13 7.11 1.55
N LYS A 171 -18.63 6.00 2.10
CA LYS A 171 -19.29 6.00 3.41
C LYS A 171 -18.31 6.38 4.54
N VAL A 172 -17.08 5.89 4.51
CA VAL A 172 -16.01 6.29 5.45
C VAL A 172 -15.75 7.79 5.37
N ILE A 173 -15.53 8.32 4.15
CA ILE A 173 -15.28 9.74 3.93
C ILE A 173 -16.42 10.60 4.47
N LYS A 174 -17.66 10.20 4.22
CA LYS A 174 -18.86 10.87 4.71
C LYS A 174 -18.97 10.82 6.25
N ALA A 175 -18.68 9.67 6.86
CA ALA A 175 -18.68 9.52 8.32
C ALA A 175 -17.66 10.42 8.98
N LEU A 176 -16.51 10.65 8.33
CA LEU A 176 -15.46 11.56 8.79
C LEU A 176 -15.74 13.04 8.44
N GLY A 177 -16.83 13.35 7.70
CA GLY A 177 -17.16 14.73 7.30
C GLY A 177 -16.16 15.34 6.31
N LEU A 178 -15.53 14.53 5.45
CA LEU A 178 -14.50 14.93 4.49
C LEU A 178 -14.99 14.91 3.02
N ASP A 179 -16.28 14.71 2.80
CA ASP A 179 -16.89 14.57 1.47
C ASP A 179 -16.95 15.87 0.66
N ASP A 180 -16.65 17.01 1.27
CA ASP A 180 -16.45 18.29 0.58
C ASP A 180 -15.10 18.39 -0.16
N GLY A 181 -14.12 17.58 0.22
CA GLY A 181 -12.74 17.66 -0.30
C GLY A 181 -12.17 16.34 -0.82
N ILE A 182 -12.86 15.22 -0.63
CA ILE A 182 -12.43 13.90 -1.12
C ILE A 182 -13.55 13.28 -1.95
N GLU A 183 -13.24 12.92 -3.19
CA GLU A 183 -14.12 12.23 -4.12
C GLU A 183 -13.58 10.83 -4.45
N ILE A 184 -14.46 9.82 -4.55
CA ILE A 184 -14.07 8.46 -4.98
C ILE A 184 -14.80 8.13 -6.28
N LEU A 185 -14.02 7.83 -7.32
CA LEU A 185 -14.47 7.42 -8.63
C LEU A 185 -14.33 5.91 -8.79
N VAL A 186 -15.31 5.29 -9.43
CA VAL A 186 -15.26 3.86 -9.79
C VAL A 186 -14.63 3.73 -11.16
N GLY A 187 -13.55 2.98 -11.26
CA GLY A 187 -12.84 2.73 -12.51
C GLY A 187 -11.37 2.40 -12.31
N ASP A 188 -10.65 2.34 -13.40
CA ASP A 188 -9.22 2.10 -13.40
C ASP A 188 -8.41 3.37 -13.72
N GLU A 189 -7.10 3.23 -13.86
CA GLU A 189 -6.17 4.33 -14.13
C GLU A 189 -6.46 5.08 -15.44
N THR A 190 -7.29 4.56 -16.33
CA THR A 190 -7.66 5.26 -17.60
C THR A 190 -8.55 6.47 -17.36
N LEU A 191 -9.24 6.57 -16.19
CA LEU A 191 -9.98 7.75 -15.78
C LEU A 191 -9.10 9.00 -15.63
N LEU A 192 -7.79 8.84 -15.49
CA LEU A 192 -6.83 9.95 -15.45
C LEU A 192 -6.88 10.84 -16.69
N LYS A 193 -7.44 10.36 -17.83
CA LYS A 193 -7.66 11.15 -19.06
C LYS A 193 -8.78 12.17 -18.92
N GLU A 194 -9.67 11.98 -17.96
CA GLU A 194 -10.90 12.75 -17.78
C GLU A 194 -10.83 13.68 -16.55
N ILE A 195 -9.71 13.64 -15.84
CA ILE A 195 -9.52 14.35 -14.56
C ILE A 195 -8.37 15.33 -14.69
N ASP A 196 -8.59 16.57 -14.25
CA ASP A 196 -7.49 17.52 -14.07
C ASP A 196 -6.84 17.30 -12.70
N TYR A 197 -5.53 17.08 -12.66
CA TYR A 197 -4.78 16.84 -11.44
C TYR A 197 -3.35 17.39 -11.51
N ASP A 198 -2.81 17.71 -10.35
CA ASP A 198 -1.44 18.24 -10.19
C ASP A 198 -0.47 17.16 -9.73
N ILE A 199 -0.95 16.20 -8.93
CA ILE A 199 -0.12 15.17 -8.29
C ILE A 199 -0.84 13.83 -8.44
N LEU A 200 -0.10 12.82 -8.92
CA LEU A 200 -0.59 11.45 -9.03
C LEU A 200 0.14 10.56 -8.05
N MET A 201 -0.58 9.66 -7.40
CA MET A 201 0.01 8.53 -6.66
C MET A 201 -0.62 7.21 -7.12
N VAL A 202 0.21 6.17 -7.19
CA VAL A 202 -0.24 4.79 -7.47
C VAL A 202 0.01 3.92 -6.25
N ALA A 203 -1.02 3.24 -5.80
CA ALA A 203 -0.96 2.36 -4.64
C ALA A 203 -0.01 1.18 -4.85
N ALA A 204 0.60 0.71 -3.75
CA ALA A 204 1.47 -0.46 -3.77
C ALA A 204 0.75 -1.72 -4.29
N PHE A 205 -0.56 -1.81 -4.12
CA PHE A 205 -1.38 -2.98 -4.49
C PHE A 205 -2.27 -2.74 -5.72
N ALA A 206 -2.08 -1.64 -6.47
CA ALA A 206 -2.72 -1.46 -7.78
C ALA A 206 -2.16 -2.49 -8.78
N GLU A 207 -2.98 -3.44 -9.22
CA GLU A 207 -2.60 -4.58 -10.08
C GLU A 207 -3.48 -4.69 -11.32
N PRO A 208 -2.98 -5.31 -12.42
CA PRO A 208 -1.61 -5.76 -12.63
C PRO A 208 -0.67 -4.58 -12.93
N LYS A 209 0.50 -4.57 -12.30
CA LYS A 209 1.48 -3.47 -12.35
C LYS A 209 1.86 -3.03 -13.75
N GLU A 210 2.14 -3.98 -14.64
CA GLU A 210 2.58 -3.71 -16.00
C GLU A 210 1.52 -2.91 -16.77
N ARG A 211 0.23 -3.25 -16.62
CA ARG A 211 -0.89 -2.52 -17.23
C ARG A 211 -1.00 -1.11 -16.63
N VAL A 212 -1.05 -1.04 -15.30
CA VAL A 212 -1.23 0.23 -14.59
C VAL A 212 -0.12 1.23 -14.97
N PHE A 213 1.14 0.83 -14.89
CA PHE A 213 2.26 1.73 -15.20
C PHE A 213 2.38 2.04 -16.68
N SER A 214 2.00 1.13 -17.60
CA SER A 214 1.93 1.42 -19.02
C SER A 214 0.87 2.49 -19.32
N ASN A 215 -0.34 2.35 -18.77
CA ASN A 215 -1.41 3.32 -18.97
C ASN A 215 -1.08 4.67 -18.33
N VAL A 216 -0.54 4.67 -17.10
CA VAL A 216 -0.09 5.90 -16.42
C VAL A 216 0.97 6.61 -17.26
N TRP A 217 1.95 5.88 -17.83
CA TRP A 217 2.97 6.48 -18.70
C TRP A 217 2.38 7.13 -19.95
N GLU A 218 1.39 6.51 -20.58
CA GLU A 218 0.73 7.07 -21.76
C GLU A 218 -0.03 8.37 -21.43
N ILE A 219 -0.63 8.47 -20.24
CA ILE A 219 -1.58 9.53 -19.88
C ILE A 219 -0.88 10.72 -19.21
N VAL A 220 0.07 10.46 -18.31
CA VAL A 220 0.64 11.50 -17.45
C VAL A 220 1.53 12.45 -18.26
N ASP A 221 1.49 13.74 -17.92
CA ASP A 221 2.40 14.73 -18.47
C ASP A 221 3.80 14.61 -17.88
N GLU A 222 4.84 15.05 -18.62
CA GLU A 222 6.25 15.01 -18.18
C GLU A 222 6.49 15.78 -16.86
N LYS A 223 5.72 16.83 -16.62
CA LYS A 223 5.88 17.69 -15.46
C LYS A 223 5.14 17.18 -14.22
N THR A 224 4.17 16.29 -14.39
CA THR A 224 3.36 15.78 -13.30
C THR A 224 4.19 14.86 -12.41
N PRO A 225 4.30 15.13 -11.10
CA PRO A 225 4.92 14.20 -10.16
C PRO A 225 4.06 12.95 -10.01
N VAL A 226 4.68 11.78 -10.22
CA VAL A 226 4.04 10.49 -10.00
C VAL A 226 4.70 9.84 -8.78
N LEU A 227 3.96 9.74 -7.70
CA LEU A 227 4.41 9.10 -6.48
C LEU A 227 4.02 7.62 -6.50
N VAL A 228 4.93 6.77 -6.06
CA VAL A 228 4.66 5.33 -5.95
C VAL A 228 5.25 4.79 -4.67
N ARG A 229 4.61 3.75 -4.15
CA ARG A 229 5.11 2.98 -3.01
C ARG A 229 5.67 1.65 -3.50
N THR A 230 6.87 1.31 -3.05
CA THR A 230 7.51 0.04 -3.33
C THR A 230 8.11 -0.55 -2.05
N TYR A 231 8.61 -1.76 -2.13
CA TYR A 231 9.30 -2.41 -1.03
C TYR A 231 10.78 -2.55 -1.39
N SER A 232 11.66 -2.30 -0.44
CA SER A 232 13.11 -2.36 -0.65
C SER A 232 13.84 -3.08 0.46
N GLY A 233 15.02 -3.62 0.16
CA GLY A 233 15.79 -4.42 1.11
C GLY A 233 14.97 -5.62 1.61
N MET A 234 15.14 -5.99 2.88
CA MET A 234 14.40 -7.11 3.47
C MET A 234 12.88 -6.90 3.52
N ARG A 235 12.39 -5.65 3.45
CA ARG A 235 10.94 -5.39 3.38
C ARG A 235 10.29 -5.96 2.12
N ALA A 236 11.06 -6.27 1.08
CA ALA A 236 10.56 -6.96 -0.11
C ALA A 236 10.11 -8.43 0.16
N ILE A 237 10.32 -8.96 1.35
CA ILE A 237 9.69 -10.21 1.82
C ILE A 237 8.16 -10.05 1.93
N LEU A 238 7.67 -8.86 2.35
CA LEU A 238 6.26 -8.55 2.57
C LEU A 238 5.48 -8.41 1.26
N TYR A 239 6.09 -7.76 0.26
CA TYR A 239 5.50 -7.62 -1.06
C TYR A 239 6.57 -7.41 -2.14
N ALA A 240 6.24 -7.75 -3.39
CA ALA A 240 7.19 -7.64 -4.50
C ALA A 240 7.56 -6.17 -4.80
N PRO A 241 8.85 -5.86 -4.97
CA PRO A 241 9.27 -4.53 -5.34
C PRO A 241 8.88 -4.18 -6.78
N LEU A 242 8.73 -2.88 -7.05
CA LEU A 242 8.63 -2.37 -8.42
C LEU A 242 9.98 -2.52 -9.12
N THR A 243 9.99 -3.20 -10.25
CA THR A 243 11.19 -3.42 -11.08
C THR A 243 11.35 -2.31 -12.11
N ASP A 244 12.57 -2.15 -12.63
CA ASP A 244 12.83 -1.20 -13.73
C ASP A 244 12.07 -1.57 -15.00
N THR A 245 11.73 -2.85 -15.19
CA THR A 245 10.89 -3.31 -16.31
C THR A 245 9.47 -2.77 -16.17
N ILE A 246 8.87 -2.81 -14.98
CA ILE A 246 7.54 -2.25 -14.70
C ILE A 246 7.56 -0.73 -14.87
N LEU A 247 8.61 -0.07 -14.39
CA LEU A 247 8.76 1.38 -14.42
C LEU A 247 9.39 1.90 -15.72
N ARG A 248 9.36 1.10 -16.80
CA ARG A 248 9.91 1.49 -18.09
C ARG A 248 9.28 2.81 -18.58
N GLY A 249 10.13 3.77 -18.97
CA GLY A 249 9.70 5.11 -19.39
C GLY A 249 9.58 6.10 -18.22
N PHE A 250 9.84 5.67 -16.98
CA PHE A 250 9.96 6.56 -15.83
C PHE A 250 11.40 6.62 -15.32
N HIS A 251 11.79 7.81 -14.88
CA HIS A 251 13.00 8.04 -14.11
C HIS A 251 12.65 8.15 -12.63
N LYS A 252 13.37 7.43 -11.77
CA LYS A 252 13.28 7.56 -10.31
C LYS A 252 14.08 8.81 -9.88
N GLU A 253 13.38 9.91 -9.64
CA GLU A 253 14.00 11.19 -9.28
C GLU A 253 14.45 11.22 -7.82
N ILE A 254 13.57 10.81 -6.92
CA ILE A 254 13.83 10.76 -5.47
C ILE A 254 13.31 9.44 -4.92
N MET A 255 14.06 8.85 -4.02
CA MET A 255 13.67 7.65 -3.28
C MET A 255 13.90 7.87 -1.79
N LEU A 256 12.85 7.76 -0.99
CA LEU A 256 12.89 7.91 0.46
C LEU A 256 12.60 6.55 1.12
N LEU A 257 13.59 6.07 1.87
CA LEU A 257 13.47 4.81 2.60
C LEU A 257 12.43 4.92 3.73
N PRO A 258 11.83 3.80 4.15
CA PRO A 258 10.85 3.77 5.22
C PRO A 258 11.39 4.39 6.52
N ILE A 259 10.51 5.11 7.24
CA ILE A 259 10.79 5.65 8.58
C ILE A 259 9.84 5.02 9.60
N GLY A 260 10.30 4.89 10.84
CA GLY A 260 9.52 4.27 11.92
C GLY A 260 9.01 2.88 11.53
N ASN A 261 7.71 2.65 11.75
CA ASN A 261 7.03 1.38 11.44
C ASN A 261 6.57 1.25 9.99
N SER A 262 6.92 2.20 9.10
CA SER A 262 6.53 2.11 7.69
C SER A 262 7.27 0.99 6.96
N ASN A 263 6.58 0.30 6.07
CA ASN A 263 7.13 -0.79 5.26
C ASN A 263 7.54 -0.36 3.85
N ASN A 264 6.95 0.73 3.36
CA ASN A 264 7.12 1.15 1.98
C ASN A 264 8.22 2.19 1.82
N THR A 265 9.01 2.03 0.78
CA THR A 265 9.85 3.06 0.20
C THR A 265 8.98 3.93 -0.70
N SER A 266 8.99 5.24 -0.47
CA SER A 266 8.27 6.22 -1.28
C SER A 266 9.18 6.72 -2.40
N VAL A 267 8.70 6.70 -3.64
CA VAL A 267 9.48 7.07 -4.83
C VAL A 267 8.75 8.13 -5.63
N LEU A 268 9.46 9.19 -5.99
CA LEU A 268 9.01 10.16 -6.99
C LEU A 268 9.53 9.72 -8.36
N LEU A 269 8.60 9.54 -9.28
CA LEU A 269 8.87 9.23 -10.68
C LEU A 269 8.63 10.45 -11.56
N ARG A 270 9.41 10.56 -12.64
CA ARG A 270 9.18 11.48 -13.76
C ARG A 270 9.10 10.69 -15.06
N LYS A 271 8.14 11.06 -15.90
CA LYS A 271 8.06 10.51 -17.26
C LYS A 271 9.26 10.93 -18.06
N VAL A 272 9.86 9.98 -18.78
CA VAL A 272 10.94 10.21 -19.74
C VAL A 272 10.43 9.86 -21.13
N ILE A 273 10.64 10.75 -22.08
CA ILE A 273 10.33 10.57 -23.51
C ILE A 273 11.51 9.92 -24.25
#